data_e1980a391335658dbeb0b4f7bc95a742
#
_entry.id   e1980a391335658dbeb0b4f7bc95a742
#
_cell.length_a   1.000
_cell.length_b   1.000
_cell.length_c   1.000
_cell.angle_alpha   90.00
_cell.angle_beta   90.00
_cell.angle_gamma   90.00
#
_symmetry.space_group_name_H-M   'P 1'
#
loop_
_entity.id
_entity.type
_entity.pdbx_description
1 polymer ?
#
loop_
_entity_poly.entity_id
_entity_poly.type
_entity_poly.pdbx_seq_one_letter_code
_entity_poly.pdbx_strand_id
1 'polypeptide(L)'
;MNNEKWAVELENVNVRLDGNVILKNLSWHVPQGEHNFILGANGAGKTTLVKTMMGFVWPLFGAKVRVMGHTYGQTNLIELRRDIAWVSPFMQQYTATGDWTALDIVLTGIEGTLGLFRKVSEQEREEALTAMRALYCEHIANRRIPLLSSGEQIKVLICRALMTRPKLMILDEACVHLDMKGREYLLDTIAQFATAPDAPTIIFITQRIEDILPVFTRGIILKHGEIIGCGSREELITEENLKTAFEMDIRLQQSRSGRFWPVID
;
A
#
# COMPACT_ATOMS: atom_id res chain seq x y z
N MET A 1 -17.05 26.34 -0.87
CA MET A 1 -16.22 25.40 -0.09
C MET A 1 -16.03 24.19 -0.96
N ASN A 2 -14.83 23.96 -1.47
CA ASN A 2 -14.53 22.76 -2.25
C ASN A 2 -14.81 21.52 -1.39
N ASN A 3 -15.71 20.69 -1.86
CA ASN A 3 -16.09 19.44 -1.19
C ASN A 3 -15.05 18.37 -1.57
N GLU A 4 -13.77 18.64 -1.32
CA GLU A 4 -12.71 17.66 -1.54
C GLU A 4 -12.99 16.45 -0.66
N LYS A 5 -13.19 15.31 -1.28
CA LYS A 5 -13.33 14.06 -0.56
C LYS A 5 -11.93 13.54 -0.24
N TRP A 6 -11.63 13.42 1.04
CA TRP A 6 -10.36 12.87 1.51
C TRP A 6 -10.41 11.34 1.58
N ALA A 7 -9.38 10.70 1.07
CA ALA A 7 -9.13 9.28 1.33
C ALA A 7 -8.56 9.09 2.73
N VAL A 8 -7.67 10.00 3.16
CA VAL A 8 -7.07 9.99 4.49
C VAL A 8 -7.01 11.41 5.02
N GLU A 9 -7.47 11.60 6.26
CA GLU A 9 -7.30 12.82 7.06
C GLU A 9 -6.73 12.43 8.42
N LEU A 10 -5.50 12.83 8.67
CA LEU A 10 -4.81 12.65 9.94
C LEU A 10 -4.43 14.00 10.50
N GLU A 11 -4.80 14.28 11.75
CA GLU A 11 -4.44 15.53 12.45
C GLU A 11 -3.92 15.20 13.85
N ASN A 12 -2.73 15.69 14.17
CA ASN A 12 -2.06 15.56 15.47
C ASN A 12 -1.96 14.09 15.95
N VAL A 13 -1.70 13.15 15.06
CA VAL A 13 -1.64 11.73 15.38
C VAL A 13 -0.37 11.43 16.14
N ASN A 14 -0.54 10.97 17.38
CA ASN A 14 0.50 10.45 18.24
C ASN A 14 0.18 9.00 18.59
N VAL A 15 1.14 8.11 18.48
CA VAL A 15 0.97 6.69 18.80
C VAL A 15 2.07 6.24 19.75
N ARG A 16 1.67 5.54 20.81
CA ARG A 16 2.59 4.90 21.76
C ARG A 16 2.34 3.39 21.77
N LEU A 17 3.41 2.60 21.64
CA LEU A 17 3.38 1.15 21.76
C LEU A 17 4.46 0.72 22.77
N ASP A 18 4.09 -0.13 23.69
CA ASP A 18 4.99 -0.66 24.72
C ASP A 18 5.82 0.41 25.44
N GLY A 19 5.17 1.55 25.75
CA GLY A 19 5.81 2.69 26.42
C GLY A 19 6.59 3.63 25.50
N ASN A 20 6.89 3.24 24.27
CA ASN A 20 7.64 4.04 23.30
C ASN A 20 6.73 4.86 22.39
N VAL A 21 7.10 6.11 22.13
CA VAL A 21 6.39 6.96 21.13
C VAL A 21 6.87 6.56 19.74
N ILE A 22 5.96 6.03 18.94
CA ILE A 22 6.26 5.54 17.57
C ILE A 22 5.87 6.56 16.51
N LEU A 23 4.72 7.23 16.65
CA LEU A 23 4.33 8.34 15.78
C LEU A 23 4.19 9.60 16.64
N LYS A 24 4.63 10.74 16.10
CA LYS A 24 4.74 12.00 16.82
C LYS A 24 4.11 13.12 16.00
N ASN A 25 3.01 13.65 16.50
CA ASN A 25 2.31 14.83 15.98
C ASN A 25 2.12 14.80 14.45
N LEU A 26 1.74 13.63 13.91
CA LEU A 26 1.65 13.41 12.49
C LEU A 26 0.33 13.97 11.95
N SER A 27 0.42 14.86 10.95
CA SER A 27 -0.73 15.40 10.23
C SER A 27 -0.52 15.20 8.73
N TRP A 28 -1.49 14.59 8.05
CA TRP A 28 -1.41 14.27 6.63
C TRP A 28 -2.79 14.12 6.01
N HIS A 29 -2.93 14.63 4.79
CA HIS A 29 -4.19 14.57 4.02
C HIS A 29 -3.93 13.99 2.65
N VAL A 30 -4.75 13.04 2.24
CA VAL A 30 -4.71 12.40 0.91
C VAL A 30 -6.06 12.60 0.24
N PRO A 31 -6.15 13.33 -0.87
CA PRO A 31 -7.38 13.43 -1.65
C PRO A 31 -7.77 12.07 -2.25
N GLN A 32 -9.07 11.82 -2.42
CA GLN A 32 -9.53 10.64 -3.17
C GLN A 32 -9.15 10.75 -4.64
N GLY A 33 -8.65 9.65 -5.20
CA GLY A 33 -8.21 9.58 -6.59
C GLY A 33 -6.76 10.06 -6.83
N GLU A 34 -6.10 10.67 -5.82
CA GLU A 34 -4.68 10.99 -5.93
C GLU A 34 -3.83 9.88 -5.32
N HIS A 35 -2.93 9.31 -6.11
CA HIS A 35 -2.01 8.29 -5.64
C HIS A 35 -0.83 8.93 -4.91
N ASN A 36 -0.58 8.44 -3.71
CA ASN A 36 0.44 8.98 -2.82
C ASN A 36 1.49 7.94 -2.46
N PHE A 37 2.67 8.39 -2.04
CA PHE A 37 3.69 7.51 -1.50
C PHE A 37 4.07 7.87 -0.06
N ILE A 38 4.59 6.88 0.66
CA ILE A 38 5.26 7.05 1.95
C ILE A 38 6.67 6.51 1.81
N LEU A 39 7.66 7.39 1.89
CA LEU A 39 9.07 7.03 1.86
C LEU A 39 9.65 7.10 3.28
N GLY A 40 10.49 6.15 3.64
CA GLY A 40 11.22 6.20 4.90
C GLY A 40 12.02 4.94 5.16
N ALA A 41 13.06 5.05 5.95
CA ALA A 41 13.89 3.92 6.36
C ALA A 41 13.13 2.89 7.20
N ASN A 42 13.75 1.74 7.45
CA ASN A 42 13.22 0.76 8.41
C ASN A 42 13.15 1.39 9.80
N GLY A 43 12.07 1.13 10.53
CA GLY A 43 11.83 1.74 11.84
C GLY A 43 11.30 3.19 11.81
N ALA A 44 11.09 3.80 10.63
CA ALA A 44 10.54 5.16 10.54
C ALA A 44 9.09 5.30 11.03
N GLY A 45 8.35 4.18 11.24
CA GLY A 45 6.96 4.21 11.71
C GLY A 45 5.92 3.89 10.62
N LYS A 46 6.35 3.55 9.39
CA LYS A 46 5.46 3.31 8.23
C LYS A 46 4.35 2.29 8.52
N THR A 47 4.70 1.10 9.00
CA THR A 47 3.71 0.05 9.32
C THR A 47 2.80 0.44 10.50
N THR A 48 3.30 1.22 11.47
CA THR A 48 2.46 1.75 12.56
C THR A 48 1.45 2.75 12.01
N LEU A 49 1.84 3.59 11.07
CA LEU A 49 0.94 4.51 10.40
C LEU A 49 -0.17 3.75 9.63
N VAL A 50 0.19 2.70 8.88
CA VAL A 50 -0.81 1.82 8.23
C VAL A 50 -1.76 1.20 9.24
N LYS A 51 -1.23 0.60 10.32
CA LYS A 51 -2.05 0.00 11.38
C LYS A 51 -2.98 1.03 12.03
N THR A 52 -2.55 2.28 12.14
CA THR A 52 -3.40 3.37 12.62
C THR A 52 -4.51 3.68 11.61
N MET A 53 -4.20 3.82 10.31
CA MET A 53 -5.21 4.03 9.27
C MET A 53 -6.21 2.86 9.15
N MET A 54 -5.81 1.64 9.51
CA MET A 54 -6.66 0.44 9.51
C MET A 54 -7.44 0.23 10.81
N GLY A 55 -7.22 1.07 11.83
CA GLY A 55 -7.83 0.92 13.15
C GLY A 55 -7.34 -0.28 13.97
N PHE A 56 -6.16 -0.80 13.68
CA PHE A 56 -5.49 -1.82 14.52
C PHE A 56 -4.73 -1.20 15.69
N VAL A 57 -4.32 0.05 15.52
CA VAL A 57 -3.61 0.83 16.55
C VAL A 57 -4.35 2.14 16.73
N TRP A 58 -4.66 2.48 17.99
CA TRP A 58 -5.35 3.71 18.34
C TRP A 58 -4.35 4.82 18.66
N PRO A 59 -4.56 6.03 18.14
CA PRO A 59 -3.77 7.19 18.51
C PRO A 59 -4.09 7.65 19.93
N LEU A 60 -3.19 8.45 20.49
CA LEU A 60 -3.43 9.13 21.78
C LEU A 60 -4.59 10.13 21.66
N PHE A 61 -5.15 10.49 22.79
CA PHE A 61 -6.23 11.47 22.86
C PHE A 61 -5.87 12.80 22.20
N GLY A 62 -6.85 13.42 21.52
CA GLY A 62 -6.67 14.69 20.80
C GLY A 62 -6.30 14.53 19.32
N ALA A 63 -6.02 13.32 18.84
CA ALA A 63 -5.84 13.06 17.42
C ALA A 63 -7.17 12.99 16.67
N LYS A 64 -7.19 13.44 15.42
CA LYS A 64 -8.27 13.17 14.48
C LYS A 64 -7.78 12.19 13.43
N VAL A 65 -8.50 11.08 13.28
CA VAL A 65 -8.27 10.08 12.23
C VAL A 65 -9.56 9.86 11.47
N ARG A 66 -9.54 10.14 10.20
CA ARG A 66 -10.64 9.86 9.28
C ARG A 66 -10.10 9.23 8.02
N VAL A 67 -10.63 8.07 7.64
CA VAL A 67 -10.21 7.34 6.45
C VAL A 67 -11.44 6.93 5.66
N MET A 68 -11.46 7.24 4.37
CA MET A 68 -12.59 7.03 3.46
C MET A 68 -13.95 7.53 4.03
N GLY A 69 -13.92 8.66 4.75
CA GLY A 69 -15.10 9.23 5.38
C GLY A 69 -15.45 8.67 6.77
N HIS A 70 -14.80 7.58 7.20
CA HIS A 70 -15.00 6.94 8.50
C HIS A 70 -14.15 7.63 9.58
N THR A 71 -14.81 8.24 10.57
CA THR A 71 -14.13 8.91 11.69
C THR A 71 -13.94 7.95 12.86
N TYR A 72 -12.73 7.88 13.40
CA TYR A 72 -12.41 7.03 14.55
C TYR A 72 -13.25 7.42 15.79
N GLY A 73 -13.70 6.40 16.52
CA GLY A 73 -14.60 6.58 17.66
C GLY A 73 -16.08 6.73 17.31
N GLN A 74 -16.41 6.89 16.01
CA GLN A 74 -17.79 7.06 15.53
C GLN A 74 -18.21 6.02 14.49
N THR A 75 -17.28 5.14 14.08
CA THR A 75 -17.47 4.20 12.97
C THR A 75 -17.19 2.77 13.40
N ASN A 76 -17.94 1.83 12.82
CA ASN A 76 -17.63 0.41 12.90
C ASN A 76 -16.35 0.11 12.09
N LEU A 77 -15.31 -0.38 12.75
CA LEU A 77 -14.03 -0.72 12.10
C LEU A 77 -14.14 -1.84 11.06
N ILE A 78 -15.17 -2.69 11.14
CA ILE A 78 -15.41 -3.72 10.11
C ILE A 78 -15.85 -3.05 8.81
N GLU A 79 -16.70 -2.02 8.87
CA GLU A 79 -17.12 -1.24 7.70
C GLU A 79 -15.94 -0.46 7.11
N LEU A 80 -15.15 0.20 7.95
CA LEU A 80 -13.93 0.88 7.52
C LEU A 80 -13.01 -0.07 6.72
N ARG A 81 -12.76 -1.27 7.24
CA ARG A 81 -11.84 -2.23 6.61
C ARG A 81 -12.37 -2.83 5.31
N ARG A 82 -13.65 -2.71 5.00
CA ARG A 82 -14.20 -3.10 3.69
C ARG A 82 -13.81 -2.11 2.60
N ASP A 83 -13.68 -0.84 2.95
CA ASP A 83 -13.30 0.22 2.00
C ASP A 83 -11.77 0.29 1.77
N ILE A 84 -10.97 -0.43 2.58
CA ILE A 84 -9.51 -0.37 2.54
C ILE A 84 -8.93 -1.77 2.27
N ALA A 85 -8.09 -1.87 1.26
CA ALA A 85 -7.24 -3.04 1.03
C ALA A 85 -5.81 -2.76 1.50
N TRP A 86 -5.24 -3.67 2.27
CA TRP A 86 -3.86 -3.63 2.69
C TRP A 86 -3.12 -4.87 2.15
N VAL A 87 -2.12 -4.63 1.32
CA VAL A 87 -1.25 -5.67 0.75
C VAL A 87 0.15 -5.47 1.29
N SER A 88 0.70 -6.48 1.94
CA SER A 88 2.06 -6.47 2.47
C SER A 88 2.69 -7.86 2.36
N PRO A 89 4.03 -7.97 2.33
CA PRO A 89 4.73 -9.26 2.33
C PRO A 89 4.38 -10.17 3.51
N PHE A 90 4.01 -9.57 4.65
CA PHE A 90 3.55 -10.33 5.81
C PHE A 90 2.34 -11.22 5.50
N MET A 91 1.45 -10.79 4.60
CA MET A 91 0.29 -11.58 4.19
C MET A 91 0.66 -12.83 3.39
N GLN A 92 1.83 -12.86 2.73
CA GLN A 92 2.31 -14.05 2.02
C GLN A 92 2.47 -15.25 2.97
N GLN A 93 2.89 -15.02 4.22
CA GLN A 93 3.07 -16.08 5.20
C GLN A 93 1.76 -16.80 5.52
N TYR A 94 0.65 -16.09 5.54
CA TYR A 94 -0.67 -16.67 5.82
C TYR A 94 -1.27 -17.41 4.62
N THR A 95 -0.94 -17.01 3.41
CA THR A 95 -1.44 -17.67 2.20
C THR A 95 -0.57 -18.83 1.75
N ALA A 96 0.69 -18.89 2.21
CA ALA A 96 1.64 -19.95 1.86
C ALA A 96 1.34 -21.29 2.55
N THR A 97 0.52 -21.31 3.60
CA THR A 97 0.18 -22.51 4.38
C THR A 97 -1.11 -23.13 3.85
N GLY A 98 -1.02 -24.01 2.87
CA GLY A 98 -2.16 -24.75 2.37
C GLY A 98 -2.03 -25.20 0.92
N ASP A 99 -2.96 -25.99 0.47
CA ASP A 99 -3.02 -26.57 -0.88
C ASP A 99 -3.84 -25.71 -1.85
N TRP A 100 -3.79 -24.38 -1.63
CA TRP A 100 -4.57 -23.39 -2.36
C TRP A 100 -3.94 -23.05 -3.71
N THR A 101 -4.78 -22.94 -4.74
CA THR A 101 -4.36 -22.33 -6.00
C THR A 101 -4.37 -20.79 -5.89
N ALA A 102 -3.73 -20.11 -6.85
CA ALA A 102 -3.77 -18.66 -6.94
C ALA A 102 -5.22 -18.14 -7.00
N LEU A 103 -6.08 -18.79 -7.78
CA LEU A 103 -7.48 -18.42 -7.91
C LEU A 103 -8.23 -18.61 -6.59
N ASP A 104 -7.99 -19.69 -5.86
CA ASP A 104 -8.63 -19.91 -4.55
C ASP A 104 -8.29 -18.78 -3.59
N ILE A 105 -7.04 -18.35 -3.55
CA ILE A 105 -6.61 -17.21 -2.71
C ILE A 105 -7.31 -15.92 -3.14
N VAL A 106 -7.42 -15.63 -4.45
CA VAL A 106 -8.13 -14.44 -4.93
C VAL A 106 -9.59 -14.48 -4.47
N LEU A 107 -10.25 -15.61 -4.60
CA LEU A 107 -11.66 -15.81 -4.21
C LEU A 107 -11.90 -15.61 -2.71
N THR A 108 -10.91 -15.90 -1.83
CA THR A 108 -11.02 -15.59 -0.40
C THR A 108 -11.21 -14.11 -0.10
N GLY A 109 -10.83 -13.24 -1.04
CA GLY A 109 -11.01 -11.80 -0.93
C GLY A 109 -12.47 -11.36 -0.83
N ILE A 110 -13.40 -12.09 -1.43
CA ILE A 110 -14.84 -11.75 -1.44
C ILE A 110 -15.41 -11.62 -0.01
N GLU A 111 -15.00 -12.50 0.88
CA GLU A 111 -15.43 -12.51 2.28
C GLU A 111 -14.44 -11.81 3.22
N GLY A 112 -13.27 -11.41 2.71
CA GLY A 112 -12.19 -10.84 3.53
C GLY A 112 -11.56 -11.86 4.49
N THR A 113 -11.76 -13.16 4.26
CA THR A 113 -11.26 -14.28 5.10
C THR A 113 -10.04 -14.93 4.47
N LEU A 114 -9.37 -15.83 5.20
CA LEU A 114 -8.26 -16.66 4.68
C LEU A 114 -8.72 -18.08 4.34
N GLY A 115 -9.96 -18.27 3.94
CA GLY A 115 -10.51 -19.55 3.53
C GLY A 115 -11.79 -19.36 2.71
N LEU A 116 -12.14 -20.36 1.93
CA LEU A 116 -13.41 -20.44 1.21
C LEU A 116 -14.36 -21.33 2.02
N PHE A 117 -15.33 -20.72 2.69
CA PHE A 117 -16.27 -21.43 3.59
C PHE A 117 -17.62 -21.70 2.95
N ARG A 118 -17.80 -21.30 1.70
CA ARG A 118 -19.02 -21.55 0.90
C ARG A 118 -18.68 -21.90 -0.55
N LYS A 119 -19.69 -22.33 -1.28
CA LYS A 119 -19.55 -22.50 -2.73
C LYS A 119 -19.43 -21.12 -3.40
N VAL A 120 -18.44 -21.00 -4.28
CA VAL A 120 -18.22 -19.83 -5.13
C VAL A 120 -19.13 -19.95 -6.35
N SER A 121 -19.78 -18.86 -6.72
CA SER A 121 -20.57 -18.78 -7.95
C SER A 121 -19.66 -18.64 -9.17
N GLU A 122 -20.19 -18.99 -10.35
CA GLU A 122 -19.46 -18.81 -11.61
C GLU A 122 -19.16 -17.33 -11.90
N GLN A 123 -20.07 -16.43 -11.51
CA GLN A 123 -19.85 -14.99 -11.63
C GLN A 123 -18.67 -14.52 -10.78
N GLU A 124 -18.57 -14.94 -9.52
CA GLU A 124 -17.45 -14.59 -8.63
C GLU A 124 -16.13 -15.15 -9.16
N ARG A 125 -16.15 -16.34 -9.74
CA ARG A 125 -14.99 -16.94 -10.39
C ARG A 125 -14.52 -16.09 -11.58
N GLU A 126 -15.44 -15.63 -12.42
CA GLU A 126 -15.13 -14.78 -13.56
C GLU A 126 -14.64 -13.39 -13.12
N GLU A 127 -15.20 -12.81 -12.06
CA GLU A 127 -14.70 -11.57 -11.46
C GLU A 127 -13.24 -11.73 -10.95
N ALA A 128 -12.93 -12.85 -10.30
CA ALA A 128 -11.57 -13.16 -9.85
C ALA A 128 -10.60 -13.31 -11.02
N LEU A 129 -10.98 -14.02 -12.09
CA LEU A 129 -10.18 -14.16 -13.30
C LEU A 129 -10.00 -12.80 -13.99
N THR A 130 -11.00 -11.94 -13.97
CA THR A 130 -10.92 -10.58 -14.51
C THR A 130 -9.89 -9.74 -13.73
N ALA A 131 -9.89 -9.82 -12.39
CA ALA A 131 -8.86 -9.18 -11.58
C ALA A 131 -7.45 -9.73 -11.90
N MET A 132 -7.33 -11.04 -12.12
CA MET A 132 -6.05 -11.65 -12.49
C MET A 132 -5.58 -11.26 -13.90
N ARG A 133 -6.50 -11.06 -14.86
CA ARG A 133 -6.20 -10.52 -16.19
C ARG A 133 -5.66 -9.09 -16.11
N ALA A 134 -6.31 -8.24 -15.32
CA ALA A 134 -5.90 -6.84 -15.12
C ALA A 134 -4.47 -6.71 -14.57
N LEU A 135 -3.99 -7.71 -13.82
CA LEU A 135 -2.63 -7.77 -13.28
C LEU A 135 -1.71 -8.74 -14.04
N TYR A 136 -2.11 -9.16 -15.24
CA TYR A 136 -1.34 -10.07 -16.11
C TYR A 136 -0.88 -11.35 -15.41
N CYS A 137 -1.73 -11.94 -14.58
CA CYS A 137 -1.40 -13.16 -13.84
C CYS A 137 -2.46 -14.29 -13.96
N GLU A 138 -3.42 -14.21 -14.89
CA GLU A 138 -4.41 -15.26 -15.13
C GLU A 138 -3.77 -16.62 -15.44
N HIS A 139 -2.63 -16.65 -16.13
CA HIS A 139 -1.91 -17.86 -16.52
C HIS A 139 -1.43 -18.71 -15.32
N ILE A 140 -1.39 -18.13 -14.12
CA ILE A 140 -1.04 -18.84 -12.89
C ILE A 140 -2.26 -19.21 -12.04
N ALA A 141 -3.50 -18.96 -12.49
CA ALA A 141 -4.72 -19.14 -11.72
C ALA A 141 -4.83 -20.53 -11.05
N ASN A 142 -4.45 -21.58 -11.78
CA ASN A 142 -4.52 -22.96 -11.31
C ASN A 142 -3.21 -23.45 -10.67
N ARG A 143 -2.19 -22.62 -10.54
CA ARG A 143 -0.94 -22.98 -9.87
C ARG A 143 -1.06 -22.82 -8.37
N ARG A 144 -0.45 -23.73 -7.62
CA ARG A 144 -0.42 -23.69 -6.15
C ARG A 144 0.47 -22.55 -5.65
N ILE A 145 0.05 -21.83 -4.63
CA ILE A 145 0.77 -20.68 -4.07
C ILE A 145 2.24 -20.97 -3.75
N PRO A 146 2.62 -22.10 -3.12
CA PRO A 146 4.03 -22.38 -2.82
C PRO A 146 4.93 -22.54 -4.06
N LEU A 147 4.34 -22.74 -5.24
CA LEU A 147 5.08 -22.89 -6.51
C LEU A 147 5.20 -21.57 -7.28
N LEU A 148 4.67 -20.49 -6.73
CA LEU A 148 4.72 -19.16 -7.33
C LEU A 148 5.97 -18.41 -6.84
N SER A 149 6.54 -17.58 -7.71
CA SER A 149 7.55 -16.60 -7.31
C SER A 149 6.95 -15.56 -6.36
N SER A 150 7.79 -14.90 -5.55
CA SER A 150 7.33 -13.85 -4.63
C SER A 150 6.54 -12.75 -5.35
N GLY A 151 6.94 -12.36 -6.58
CA GLY A 151 6.23 -11.38 -7.39
C GLY A 151 4.85 -11.85 -7.85
N GLU A 152 4.73 -13.13 -8.26
CA GLU A 152 3.44 -13.73 -8.59
C GLU A 152 2.53 -13.80 -7.37
N GLN A 153 3.07 -14.15 -6.20
CA GLN A 153 2.30 -14.16 -4.94
C GLN A 153 1.78 -12.77 -4.56
N ILE A 154 2.59 -11.72 -4.69
CA ILE A 154 2.13 -10.33 -4.45
C ILE A 154 1.02 -9.95 -5.42
N LYS A 155 1.11 -10.30 -6.70
CA LYS A 155 0.03 -10.06 -7.67
C LYS A 155 -1.27 -10.76 -7.26
N VAL A 156 -1.18 -12.01 -6.83
CA VAL A 156 -2.34 -12.75 -6.30
C VAL A 156 -2.95 -12.04 -5.09
N LEU A 157 -2.14 -11.50 -4.17
CA LEU A 157 -2.63 -10.73 -3.03
C LEU A 157 -3.28 -9.41 -3.44
N ILE A 158 -2.77 -8.72 -4.47
CA ILE A 158 -3.40 -7.53 -5.02
C ILE A 158 -4.75 -7.91 -5.68
N CYS A 159 -4.80 -8.97 -6.49
CA CYS A 159 -6.07 -9.47 -7.06
C CYS A 159 -7.08 -9.81 -5.96
N ARG A 160 -6.64 -10.50 -4.91
CA ARG A 160 -7.45 -10.80 -3.74
C ARG A 160 -8.02 -9.54 -3.09
N ALA A 161 -7.19 -8.52 -2.92
CA ALA A 161 -7.58 -7.24 -2.36
C ALA A 161 -8.62 -6.52 -3.22
N LEU A 162 -8.55 -6.64 -4.55
CA LEU A 162 -9.50 -6.05 -5.49
C LEU A 162 -10.91 -6.68 -5.43
N MET A 163 -11.02 -7.94 -4.97
CA MET A 163 -12.32 -8.60 -4.84
C MET A 163 -13.25 -7.91 -3.85
N THR A 164 -12.73 -7.13 -2.89
CA THR A 164 -13.53 -6.30 -1.98
C THR A 164 -13.97 -4.98 -2.60
N ARG A 165 -13.52 -4.65 -3.82
CA ARG A 165 -13.74 -3.35 -4.49
C ARG A 165 -13.37 -2.18 -3.57
N PRO A 166 -12.14 -2.14 -3.06
CA PRO A 166 -11.72 -1.14 -2.09
C PRO A 166 -11.69 0.25 -2.71
N LYS A 167 -11.94 1.28 -1.92
CA LYS A 167 -11.78 2.68 -2.32
C LYS A 167 -10.37 3.20 -2.07
N LEU A 168 -9.65 2.57 -1.14
CA LEU A 168 -8.26 2.85 -0.80
C LEU A 168 -7.46 1.54 -0.80
N MET A 169 -6.33 1.52 -1.50
CA MET A 169 -5.38 0.41 -1.50
C MET A 169 -4.03 0.86 -0.93
N ILE A 170 -3.55 0.15 0.07
CA ILE A 170 -2.25 0.37 0.68
C ILE A 170 -1.32 -0.76 0.26
N LEU A 171 -0.28 -0.42 -0.50
CA LEU A 171 0.77 -1.35 -0.94
C LEU A 171 2.00 -1.12 -0.04
N ASP A 172 2.14 -1.93 1.00
CA ASP A 172 3.15 -1.78 2.03
C ASP A 172 4.35 -2.67 1.73
N GLU A 173 5.45 -2.06 1.25
CA GLU A 173 6.70 -2.72 0.90
C GLU A 173 6.53 -3.91 -0.09
N ALA A 174 5.60 -3.78 -1.03
CA ALA A 174 5.23 -4.85 -1.96
C ALA A 174 6.39 -5.36 -2.84
N CYS A 175 7.45 -4.57 -3.01
CA CYS A 175 8.62 -4.91 -3.82
C CYS A 175 9.78 -5.54 -3.03
N VAL A 176 9.66 -5.70 -1.72
CA VAL A 176 10.75 -6.11 -0.84
C VAL A 176 11.11 -7.57 -1.14
N HIS A 177 11.30 -8.40 -1.37
CA HIS A 177 11.75 -9.78 -1.62
C HIS A 177 11.72 -10.18 -3.12
N LEU A 178 11.62 -9.17 -4.01
CA LEU A 178 11.63 -9.43 -5.43
C LEU A 178 13.03 -9.28 -6.02
N ASP A 179 13.37 -10.14 -6.97
CA ASP A 179 14.50 -9.91 -7.85
C ASP A 179 14.25 -8.70 -8.77
N MET A 180 15.28 -8.23 -9.45
CA MET A 180 15.20 -7.03 -10.28
C MET A 180 14.09 -7.15 -11.34
N LYS A 181 13.98 -8.28 -12.03
CA LYS A 181 12.98 -8.50 -13.08
C LYS A 181 11.56 -8.53 -12.52
N GLY A 182 11.34 -9.27 -11.44
CA GLY A 182 10.04 -9.38 -10.78
C GLY A 182 9.57 -8.04 -10.22
N ARG A 183 10.51 -7.26 -9.66
CA ARG A 183 10.24 -5.91 -9.16
C ARG A 183 9.78 -4.97 -10.28
N GLU A 184 10.56 -4.85 -11.37
CA GLU A 184 10.19 -3.98 -12.49
C GLU A 184 8.83 -4.38 -13.08
N TYR A 185 8.61 -5.69 -13.27
CA TYR A 185 7.33 -6.17 -13.79
C TYR A 185 6.15 -5.87 -12.85
N LEU A 186 6.33 -5.95 -11.52
CA LEU A 186 5.31 -5.56 -10.56
C LEU A 186 5.05 -4.04 -10.60
N LEU A 187 6.10 -3.22 -10.64
CA LEU A 187 5.99 -1.77 -10.70
C LEU A 187 5.26 -1.31 -11.97
N ASP A 188 5.59 -1.88 -13.13
CA ASP A 188 4.89 -1.60 -14.38
C ASP A 188 3.40 -1.99 -14.29
N THR A 189 3.11 -3.13 -13.66
CA THR A 189 1.73 -3.58 -13.43
C THR A 189 0.96 -2.59 -12.53
N ILE A 190 1.59 -2.13 -11.46
CA ILE A 190 1.00 -1.13 -10.54
C ILE A 190 0.76 0.20 -11.28
N ALA A 191 1.73 0.66 -12.10
CA ALA A 191 1.58 1.89 -12.87
C ALA A 191 0.37 1.83 -13.82
N GLN A 192 0.23 0.74 -14.57
CA GLN A 192 -0.89 0.54 -15.49
C GLN A 192 -2.23 0.44 -14.74
N PHE A 193 -2.27 -0.32 -13.64
CA PHE A 193 -3.46 -0.44 -12.80
C PHE A 193 -3.88 0.91 -12.21
N ALA A 194 -2.94 1.70 -11.70
CA ALA A 194 -3.21 3.01 -11.10
C ALA A 194 -3.82 4.02 -12.10
N THR A 195 -3.57 3.86 -13.40
CA THR A 195 -4.14 4.73 -14.43
C THR A 195 -5.54 4.29 -14.91
N ALA A 196 -6.06 3.17 -14.42
CA ALA A 196 -7.40 2.71 -14.79
C ALA A 196 -8.49 3.64 -14.21
N PRO A 197 -9.60 3.90 -14.93
CA PRO A 197 -10.65 4.83 -14.50
C PRO A 197 -11.26 4.50 -13.14
N ASP A 198 -11.35 3.22 -12.79
CA ASP A 198 -11.96 2.71 -11.56
C ASP A 198 -10.91 2.29 -10.52
N ALA A 199 -9.66 2.74 -10.68
CA ALA A 199 -8.61 2.43 -9.72
C ALA A 199 -8.94 3.02 -8.34
N PRO A 200 -8.74 2.29 -7.24
CA PRO A 200 -8.81 2.87 -5.90
C PRO A 200 -7.72 3.92 -5.72
N THR A 201 -7.89 4.82 -4.75
CA THR A 201 -6.75 5.64 -4.28
C THR A 201 -5.65 4.71 -3.80
N ILE A 202 -4.40 4.91 -4.25
CA ILE A 202 -3.28 4.05 -3.87
C ILE A 202 -2.32 4.82 -2.97
N ILE A 203 -1.95 4.23 -1.83
CA ILE A 203 -0.82 4.64 -1.01
C ILE A 203 0.27 3.59 -1.15
N PHE A 204 1.37 3.97 -1.78
CA PHE A 204 2.52 3.11 -2.00
C PHE A 204 3.60 3.40 -0.95
N ILE A 205 3.97 2.38 -0.18
CA ILE A 205 4.92 2.50 0.93
C ILE A 205 6.19 1.77 0.58
N THR A 206 7.30 2.47 0.64
CA THR A 206 8.61 1.91 0.31
C THR A 206 9.74 2.56 1.13
N GLN A 207 10.86 1.87 1.20
CA GLN A 207 12.15 2.41 1.64
C GLN A 207 13.09 2.69 0.46
N ARG A 208 12.65 2.41 -0.78
CA ARG A 208 13.45 2.55 -2.00
C ARG A 208 12.94 3.67 -2.86
N ILE A 209 13.80 4.62 -3.16
CA ILE A 209 13.47 5.82 -3.96
C ILE A 209 13.06 5.42 -5.37
N GLU A 210 13.79 4.45 -5.93
CA GLU A 210 13.57 3.96 -7.28
C GLU A 210 12.28 3.17 -7.48
N ASP A 211 11.56 2.81 -6.42
CA ASP A 211 10.22 2.20 -6.50
C ASP A 211 9.10 3.24 -6.67
N ILE A 212 9.39 4.52 -6.41
CA ILE A 212 8.39 5.59 -6.49
C ILE A 212 8.17 5.99 -7.95
N LEU A 213 7.09 5.49 -8.51
CA LEU A 213 6.71 5.72 -9.91
C LEU A 213 6.13 7.13 -10.12
N PRO A 214 6.18 7.68 -11.34
CA PRO A 214 5.58 8.98 -11.66
C PRO A 214 4.07 9.08 -11.37
N VAL A 215 3.35 7.98 -11.34
CA VAL A 215 1.92 7.94 -11.01
C VAL A 215 1.64 8.34 -9.54
N PHE A 216 2.61 8.20 -8.64
CA PHE A 216 2.55 8.67 -7.27
C PHE A 216 3.00 10.13 -7.23
N THR A 217 2.09 11.04 -7.45
CA THR A 217 2.38 12.48 -7.68
C THR A 217 2.72 13.24 -6.40
N ARG A 218 2.25 12.76 -5.24
CA ARG A 218 2.44 13.38 -3.94
C ARG A 218 2.83 12.33 -2.91
N GLY A 219 3.32 12.78 -1.76
CA GLY A 219 3.64 11.85 -0.67
C GLY A 219 4.17 12.53 0.57
N ILE A 220 4.72 11.68 1.43
CA ILE A 220 5.43 12.09 2.64
C ILE A 220 6.75 11.33 2.78
N ILE A 221 7.71 11.98 3.45
CA ILE A 221 8.91 11.33 3.96
C ILE A 221 8.77 11.20 5.47
N LEU A 222 8.86 9.96 5.96
CA LEU A 222 8.72 9.62 7.37
C LEU A 222 10.09 9.26 7.96
N LYS A 223 10.44 9.89 9.08
CA LYS A 223 11.65 9.61 9.85
C LYS A 223 11.38 9.64 11.35
N HIS A 224 11.74 8.58 12.08
CA HIS A 224 11.58 8.47 13.54
C HIS A 224 10.18 8.83 14.07
N GLY A 225 9.15 8.46 13.30
CA GLY A 225 7.74 8.71 13.62
C GLY A 225 7.24 10.12 13.30
N GLU A 226 8.02 10.93 12.63
CA GLU A 226 7.68 12.31 12.24
C GLU A 226 7.66 12.45 10.71
N ILE A 227 6.77 13.29 10.18
CA ILE A 227 6.81 13.70 8.77
C ILE A 227 7.87 14.81 8.66
N ILE A 228 8.97 14.52 7.95
CA ILE A 228 10.03 15.49 7.68
C ILE A 228 9.86 16.19 6.32
N GLY A 229 8.94 15.72 5.49
CA GLY A 229 8.57 16.33 4.21
C GLY A 229 7.18 15.87 3.78
N CYS A 230 6.39 16.79 3.24
CA CYS A 230 5.06 16.54 2.66
C CYS A 230 4.87 17.45 1.46
N GLY A 231 4.56 16.90 0.28
CA GLY A 231 4.44 17.70 -0.94
C GLY A 231 4.36 16.86 -2.21
N SER A 232 4.67 17.47 -3.35
CA SER A 232 4.81 16.77 -4.62
C SER A 232 6.03 15.85 -4.62
N ARG A 233 6.01 14.87 -5.50
CA ARG A 233 7.12 13.91 -5.66
C ARG A 233 8.44 14.63 -5.95
N GLU A 234 8.40 15.64 -6.81
CA GLU A 234 9.56 16.43 -7.23
C GLU A 234 10.14 17.29 -6.09
N GLU A 235 9.26 17.84 -5.23
CA GLU A 235 9.67 18.60 -4.03
C GLU A 235 10.27 17.69 -2.95
N LEU A 236 9.82 16.45 -2.86
CA LEU A 236 10.24 15.52 -1.82
C LEU A 236 11.51 14.75 -2.19
N ILE A 237 11.61 14.27 -3.45
CA ILE A 237 12.75 13.47 -3.87
C ILE A 237 13.90 14.38 -4.33
N THR A 238 14.58 14.94 -3.35
CA THR A 238 15.78 15.77 -3.51
C THR A 238 16.94 15.19 -2.70
N GLU A 239 18.18 15.46 -3.11
CA GLU A 239 19.37 14.97 -2.40
C GLU A 239 19.39 15.40 -0.95
N GLU A 240 18.96 16.64 -0.65
CA GLU A 240 18.91 17.20 0.71
C GLU A 240 17.89 16.45 1.60
N ASN A 241 16.67 16.24 1.10
CA ASN A 241 15.64 15.51 1.83
C ASN A 241 16.04 14.06 2.06
N LEU A 242 16.65 13.42 1.05
CA LEU A 242 17.09 12.03 1.15
C LEU A 242 18.28 11.88 2.09
N LYS A 243 19.25 12.81 2.06
CA LYS A 243 20.32 12.85 3.06
C LYS A 243 19.75 12.94 4.47
N THR A 244 18.76 13.79 4.68
CA THR A 244 18.10 13.93 5.98
C THR A 244 17.34 12.63 6.37
N ALA A 245 16.61 12.02 5.42
CA ALA A 245 15.78 10.84 5.69
C ALA A 245 16.60 9.59 6.00
N PHE A 246 17.69 9.37 5.24
CA PHE A 246 18.48 8.14 5.28
C PHE A 246 19.82 8.28 5.98
N GLU A 247 20.20 9.51 6.41
CA GLU A 247 21.44 9.79 7.11
C GLU A 247 22.70 9.40 6.31
N MET A 248 22.62 9.54 4.98
CA MET A 248 23.70 9.21 4.06
C MET A 248 23.72 10.17 2.87
N ASP A 249 24.89 10.40 2.30
CA ASP A 249 25.03 11.19 1.08
C ASP A 249 24.52 10.39 -0.12
N ILE A 250 23.49 10.92 -0.77
CA ILE A 250 22.82 10.30 -1.91
C ILE A 250 22.81 11.30 -3.04
N ARG A 251 23.36 10.93 -4.19
CA ARG A 251 23.15 11.67 -5.45
C ARG A 251 21.95 11.04 -6.19
N LEU A 252 21.25 11.87 -6.95
CA LEU A 252 20.09 11.44 -7.71
C LEU A 252 20.37 11.46 -9.21
N GLN A 253 19.96 10.38 -9.88
CA GLN A 253 19.84 10.35 -11.32
C GLN A 253 18.36 10.15 -11.70
N GLN A 254 17.90 10.92 -12.68
CA GLN A 254 16.55 10.74 -13.21
C GLN A 254 16.61 10.00 -14.54
N SER A 255 15.82 8.94 -14.66
CA SER A 255 15.67 8.19 -15.91
C SER A 255 14.79 8.95 -16.92
N ARG A 256 14.81 8.54 -18.20
CA ARG A 256 13.92 9.09 -19.24
C ARG A 256 12.44 8.89 -18.93
N SER A 257 12.10 7.87 -18.16
CA SER A 257 10.73 7.60 -17.69
C SER A 257 10.32 8.45 -16.48
N GLY A 258 11.18 9.36 -16.00
CA GLY A 258 10.91 10.22 -14.85
C GLY A 258 11.13 9.56 -13.49
N ARG A 259 11.64 8.32 -13.40
CA ARG A 259 12.00 7.68 -12.13
C ARG A 259 13.33 8.19 -11.61
N PHE A 260 13.42 8.31 -10.30
CA PHE A 260 14.65 8.68 -9.60
C PHE A 260 15.43 7.44 -9.16
N TRP A 261 16.74 7.50 -9.31
CA TRP A 261 17.67 6.44 -8.92
C TRP A 261 18.71 7.00 -7.96
N PRO A 262 18.88 6.42 -6.77
CA PRO A 262 19.94 6.82 -5.85
C PRO A 262 21.29 6.31 -6.37
N VAL A 263 22.29 7.17 -6.30
CA VAL A 263 23.69 6.85 -6.50
C VAL A 263 24.41 7.09 -5.20
N ILE A 264 25.03 6.06 -4.66
CA ILE A 264 25.78 6.08 -3.41
C ILE A 264 27.24 5.88 -3.78
N ASP A 265 28.12 6.80 -3.31
CA ASP A 265 29.56 6.73 -3.52
C ASP A 265 30.25 5.83 -2.52
#